data_6f017e288d1ab9fdf57d26f9dcd4c354
#
_entry.id   6f017e288d1ab9fdf57d26f9dcd4c354
#
_cell.length_a   1.000
_cell.length_b   1.000
_cell.length_c   1.000
_cell.angle_alpha   90.00
_cell.angle_beta   90.00
_cell.angle_gamma   90.00
#
_symmetry.space_group_name_H-M   'P 1'
#
loop_
_entity.id
_entity.type
_entity.pdbx_description
1 polymer ?
#
loop_
_entity_poly.entity_id
_entity_poly.type
_entity_poly.pdbx_seq_one_letter_code
_entity_poly.pdbx_strand_id
1 'polypeptide(L)'
;GTGSVSVEAARRAHRGTVYAIEQKADAVELIRKNKKKFRTPNVETVYGKAPAAMEALPAPTHAFIGGSSGQLKEILTLLLEKNPKIHIVVNAITLETVAEMTRCCRELPLKDFAATLVQTARSRAVGSSHLMTGGNPVYIMSCQGDAKDGWQAKMQTTEEPEYLTEEDYGDGESPDTKNGNEMWHT
;
A
#
# COMPACT_ATOMS: atom_id res chain seq x y z
N GLY A 1 13.27 -4.73 -2.54
CA GLY A 1 13.43 -5.75 -1.49
C GLY A 1 13.82 -7.13 -2.04
N THR A 2 13.45 -8.19 -1.33
CA THR A 2 13.84 -9.58 -1.71
C THR A 2 13.11 -10.14 -2.94
N GLY A 3 12.06 -9.46 -3.41
CA GLY A 3 11.20 -9.94 -4.50
C GLY A 3 10.25 -11.06 -4.10
N SER A 4 10.03 -11.31 -2.81
CA SER A 4 9.13 -12.36 -2.34
C SER A 4 7.71 -12.21 -2.88
N VAL A 5 7.16 -11.00 -2.85
CA VAL A 5 5.83 -10.70 -3.44
C VAL A 5 5.85 -10.91 -4.95
N SER A 6 6.92 -10.48 -5.64
CA SER A 6 7.04 -10.66 -7.10
C SER A 6 7.08 -12.14 -7.49
N VAL A 7 7.76 -12.98 -6.71
CA VAL A 7 7.79 -14.43 -6.91
C VAL A 7 6.40 -15.05 -6.72
N GLU A 8 5.70 -14.69 -5.64
CA GLU A 8 4.35 -15.21 -5.38
C GLU A 8 3.34 -14.70 -6.42
N ALA A 9 3.43 -13.44 -6.83
CA ALA A 9 2.61 -12.90 -7.91
C ALA A 9 2.85 -13.64 -9.23
N ALA A 10 4.11 -13.91 -9.59
CA ALA A 10 4.47 -14.64 -10.80
C ALA A 10 3.97 -16.09 -10.80
N ARG A 11 3.93 -16.75 -9.65
CA ARG A 11 3.35 -18.08 -9.49
C ARG A 11 1.83 -18.10 -9.73
N ARG A 12 1.15 -16.97 -9.51
CA ARG A 12 -0.28 -16.81 -9.79
C ARG A 12 -0.55 -16.35 -11.22
N ALA A 13 0.33 -15.49 -11.75
CA ALA A 13 0.22 -14.91 -13.08
C ALA A 13 0.83 -15.83 -14.15
N HIS A 14 0.30 -17.03 -14.34
CA HIS A 14 0.88 -18.04 -15.25
C HIS A 14 0.96 -17.59 -16.72
N ARG A 15 0.14 -16.63 -17.14
CA ARG A 15 0.10 -16.10 -18.51
C ARG A 15 0.54 -14.64 -18.60
N GLY A 16 1.01 -14.07 -17.48
CA GLY A 16 1.40 -12.67 -17.38
C GLY A 16 2.87 -12.50 -16.99
N THR A 17 3.39 -11.31 -17.20
CA THR A 17 4.71 -10.88 -16.75
C THR A 17 4.58 -10.06 -15.48
N VAL A 18 5.46 -10.27 -14.52
CA VAL A 18 5.57 -9.49 -13.29
C VAL A 18 6.84 -8.64 -13.37
N TYR A 19 6.67 -7.33 -13.46
CA TYR A 19 7.76 -6.37 -13.43
C TYR A 19 8.11 -6.00 -11.97
N ALA A 20 9.29 -6.42 -11.53
CA ALA A 20 9.81 -6.14 -10.19
C ALA A 20 10.74 -4.94 -10.24
N ILE A 21 10.23 -3.76 -9.87
CA ILE A 21 10.98 -2.50 -9.88
C ILE A 21 11.70 -2.33 -8.54
N GLU A 22 13.00 -2.11 -8.58
CA GLU A 22 13.82 -1.94 -7.38
C GLU A 22 14.98 -0.97 -7.66
N GLN A 23 15.20 -0.03 -6.74
CA GLN A 23 16.23 1.00 -6.87
C GLN A 23 17.58 0.62 -6.25
N LYS A 24 17.63 -0.41 -5.40
CA LYS A 24 18.86 -0.85 -4.74
C LYS A 24 19.48 -2.01 -5.51
N ALA A 25 20.74 -1.86 -5.96
CA ALA A 25 21.44 -2.85 -6.75
C ALA A 25 21.49 -4.23 -6.07
N ASP A 26 21.81 -4.27 -4.77
CA ASP A 26 21.88 -5.52 -4.01
C ASP A 26 20.54 -6.24 -3.96
N ALA A 27 19.43 -5.48 -3.84
CA ALA A 27 18.09 -6.03 -3.84
C ALA A 27 17.68 -6.54 -5.24
N VAL A 28 18.12 -5.87 -6.31
CA VAL A 28 17.95 -6.35 -7.70
C VAL A 28 18.61 -7.73 -7.88
N GLU A 29 19.85 -7.89 -7.42
CA GLU A 29 20.54 -9.18 -7.48
C GLU A 29 19.82 -10.27 -6.65
N LEU A 30 19.27 -9.90 -5.51
CA LEU A 30 18.51 -10.82 -4.67
C LEU A 30 17.21 -11.26 -5.36
N ILE A 31 16.51 -10.34 -6.04
CA ILE A 31 15.33 -10.67 -6.87
C ILE A 31 15.72 -11.67 -7.97
N ARG A 32 16.83 -11.43 -8.67
CA ARG A 32 17.33 -12.32 -9.74
C ARG A 32 17.67 -13.72 -9.21
N LYS A 33 18.32 -13.82 -8.04
CA LYS A 33 18.59 -15.09 -7.36
C LYS A 33 17.30 -15.82 -6.99
N ASN A 34 16.33 -15.11 -6.42
CA ASN A 34 15.05 -15.69 -6.03
C ASN A 34 14.22 -16.12 -7.25
N LYS A 35 14.20 -15.34 -8.34
CA LYS A 35 13.60 -15.72 -9.62
C LYS A 35 14.10 -17.10 -10.09
N LYS A 36 15.42 -17.33 -10.06
CA LYS A 36 16.02 -18.62 -10.41
C LYS A 36 15.65 -19.73 -9.42
N LYS A 37 15.81 -19.45 -8.12
CA LYS A 37 15.53 -20.41 -7.04
C LYS A 37 14.10 -20.94 -7.08
N PHE A 38 13.14 -20.05 -7.28
CA PHE A 38 11.72 -20.37 -7.27
C PHE A 38 11.14 -20.69 -8.65
N ARG A 39 11.97 -20.71 -9.69
CA ARG A 39 11.58 -21.06 -11.07
C ARG A 39 10.42 -20.21 -11.59
N THR A 40 10.51 -18.89 -11.42
CA THR A 40 9.52 -17.93 -11.91
C THR A 40 10.10 -17.12 -13.10
N PRO A 41 10.18 -17.72 -14.30
CA PRO A 41 10.81 -17.08 -15.47
C PRO A 41 10.08 -15.81 -15.93
N ASN A 42 8.81 -15.68 -15.60
CA ASN A 42 7.94 -14.55 -15.89
C ASN A 42 8.11 -13.34 -14.96
N VAL A 43 9.09 -13.34 -14.05
CA VAL A 43 9.52 -12.13 -13.32
C VAL A 43 10.55 -11.39 -14.17
N GLU A 44 10.29 -10.14 -14.48
CA GLU A 44 11.26 -9.22 -15.09
C GLU A 44 11.72 -8.21 -14.05
N THR A 45 13.04 -8.11 -13.86
CA THR A 45 13.62 -7.20 -12.88
C THR A 45 13.99 -5.88 -13.54
N VAL A 46 13.42 -4.79 -13.07
CA VAL A 46 13.66 -3.43 -13.55
C VAL A 46 14.47 -2.67 -12.51
N TYR A 47 15.71 -2.30 -12.86
CA TYR A 47 16.53 -1.46 -11.99
C TYR A 47 16.15 0.00 -12.19
N GLY A 48 15.68 0.64 -11.11
CA GLY A 48 15.27 2.04 -11.15
C GLY A 48 14.31 2.40 -10.04
N LYS A 49 13.97 3.68 -9.96
CA LYS A 49 13.04 4.23 -8.98
C LYS A 49 11.68 4.50 -9.62
N ALA A 50 10.59 4.05 -8.99
CA ALA A 50 9.25 4.44 -9.37
C ALA A 50 8.99 5.92 -8.99
N PRO A 51 8.19 6.70 -9.78
CA PRO A 51 7.45 6.25 -10.96
C PRO A 51 8.28 6.19 -12.26
N ALA A 52 9.42 6.87 -12.37
CA ALA A 52 10.18 6.99 -13.63
C ALA A 52 10.48 5.63 -14.31
N ALA A 53 10.90 4.62 -13.52
CA ALA A 53 11.17 3.28 -14.04
C ALA A 53 9.90 2.53 -14.53
N MET A 54 8.71 3.11 -14.33
CA MET A 54 7.45 2.51 -14.78
C MET A 54 6.98 3.07 -16.12
N GLU A 55 7.50 4.21 -16.57
CA GLU A 55 6.99 4.93 -17.74
C GLU A 55 6.97 4.06 -19.02
N ALA A 56 8.06 3.36 -19.28
CA ALA A 56 8.20 2.52 -20.47
C ALA A 56 7.55 1.13 -20.33
N LEU A 57 7.05 0.76 -19.16
CA LEU A 57 6.43 -0.54 -18.93
C LEU A 57 5.01 -0.59 -19.50
N PRO A 58 4.53 -1.77 -19.92
CA PRO A 58 3.15 -1.92 -20.40
C PRO A 58 2.14 -1.64 -19.28
N ALA A 59 0.89 -1.35 -19.67
CA ALA A 59 -0.20 -1.09 -18.74
C ALA A 59 -0.44 -2.31 -17.84
N PRO A 60 -0.31 -2.18 -16.50
CA PRO A 60 -0.50 -3.29 -15.59
C PRO A 60 -1.98 -3.50 -15.26
N THR A 61 -2.37 -4.74 -14.98
CA THR A 61 -3.70 -5.07 -14.43
C THR A 61 -3.72 -5.02 -12.91
N HIS A 62 -2.58 -5.28 -12.29
CA HIS A 62 -2.40 -5.30 -10.83
C HIS A 62 -1.10 -4.60 -10.48
N ALA A 63 -1.07 -3.90 -9.35
CA ALA A 63 0.13 -3.32 -8.79
C ALA A 63 0.23 -3.63 -7.29
N PHE A 64 1.45 -3.95 -6.84
CA PHE A 64 1.79 -4.05 -5.43
C PHE A 64 2.87 -3.01 -5.11
N ILE A 65 2.63 -2.18 -4.12
CA ILE A 65 3.54 -1.12 -3.68
C ILE A 65 4.01 -1.46 -2.26
N GLY A 66 5.25 -1.94 -2.13
CA GLY A 66 5.87 -2.26 -0.83
C GLY A 66 6.65 -1.11 -0.20
N GLY A 67 6.77 0.01 -0.92
CA GLY A 67 7.42 1.24 -0.49
C GLY A 67 7.42 2.25 -1.64
N SER A 68 7.06 3.50 -1.35
CA SER A 68 6.92 4.57 -2.34
C SER A 68 8.05 5.60 -2.30
N SER A 69 8.85 5.60 -1.23
CA SER A 69 9.87 6.63 -0.99
C SER A 69 9.30 8.06 -1.08
N GLY A 70 8.07 8.27 -0.57
CA GLY A 70 7.37 9.55 -0.59
C GLY A 70 6.78 9.95 -1.95
N GLN A 71 6.63 9.02 -2.89
CA GLN A 71 6.08 9.26 -4.23
C GLN A 71 4.83 8.42 -4.50
N LEU A 72 4.04 8.14 -3.45
CA LEU A 72 2.87 7.27 -3.59
C LEU A 72 1.83 7.87 -4.53
N LYS A 73 1.54 9.17 -4.40
CA LYS A 73 0.55 9.85 -5.25
C LYS A 73 0.94 9.80 -6.73
N GLU A 74 2.20 10.10 -7.06
CA GLU A 74 2.71 10.08 -8.43
C GLU A 74 2.67 8.66 -9.02
N ILE A 75 3.02 7.65 -8.22
CA ILE A 75 2.93 6.24 -8.63
C ILE A 75 1.47 5.85 -8.92
N LEU A 76 0.54 6.19 -8.04
CA LEU A 76 -0.88 5.90 -8.21
C LEU A 76 -1.46 6.62 -9.44
N THR A 77 -1.10 7.88 -9.65
CA THR A 77 -1.50 8.67 -10.81
C THR A 77 -1.05 7.99 -12.11
N LEU A 78 0.23 7.64 -12.23
CA LEU A 78 0.75 6.96 -13.42
C LEU A 78 0.10 5.59 -13.65
N LEU A 79 -0.19 4.85 -12.58
CA LEU A 79 -0.88 3.57 -12.68
C LEU A 79 -2.30 3.73 -13.24
N LEU A 80 -3.04 4.73 -12.77
CA LEU A 80 -4.40 5.06 -13.25
C LEU A 80 -4.39 5.57 -14.69
N GLU A 81 -3.37 6.31 -15.09
CA GLU A 81 -3.16 6.74 -16.47
C GLU A 81 -2.96 5.56 -17.42
N LYS A 82 -2.15 4.58 -16.99
CA LYS A 82 -1.89 3.38 -17.77
C LYS A 82 -3.09 2.42 -17.82
N ASN A 83 -3.80 2.27 -16.71
CA ASN A 83 -5.00 1.43 -16.61
C ASN A 83 -5.98 1.99 -15.59
N PRO A 84 -7.06 2.64 -16.05
CA PRO A 84 -8.10 3.21 -15.18
C PRO A 84 -8.85 2.21 -14.30
N LYS A 85 -8.71 0.91 -14.54
CA LYS A 85 -9.37 -0.17 -13.79
C LYS A 85 -8.38 -1.07 -13.02
N ILE A 86 -7.18 -0.58 -12.79
CA ILE A 86 -6.12 -1.33 -12.11
C ILE A 86 -6.51 -1.74 -10.69
N HIS A 87 -6.11 -2.94 -10.27
CA HIS A 87 -6.15 -3.36 -8.87
C HIS A 87 -4.83 -3.01 -8.19
N ILE A 88 -4.91 -2.35 -7.05
CA ILE A 88 -3.73 -1.83 -6.33
C ILE A 88 -3.73 -2.36 -4.91
N VAL A 89 -2.56 -2.80 -4.46
CA VAL A 89 -2.30 -3.15 -3.06
C VAL A 89 -1.08 -2.38 -2.59
N VAL A 90 -1.21 -1.71 -1.44
CA VAL A 90 -0.15 -0.95 -0.80
C VAL A 90 0.14 -1.51 0.57
N ASN A 91 1.40 -1.87 0.85
CA ASN A 91 1.85 -2.19 2.20
C ASN A 91 2.49 -0.96 2.83
N ALA A 92 2.07 -0.63 4.06
CA ALA A 92 2.62 0.45 4.85
C ALA A 92 2.96 0.00 6.27
N ILE A 93 4.12 0.43 6.76
CA ILE A 93 4.58 0.24 8.14
C ILE A 93 4.71 1.56 8.88
N THR A 94 4.42 2.68 8.22
CA THR A 94 4.47 4.04 8.77
C THR A 94 3.11 4.71 8.67
N LEU A 95 2.82 5.57 9.64
CA LEU A 95 1.56 6.34 9.67
C LEU A 95 1.50 7.34 8.52
N GLU A 96 2.64 7.89 8.10
CA GLU A 96 2.74 8.82 6.98
C GLU A 96 2.27 8.19 5.68
N THR A 97 2.68 6.94 5.40
CA THR A 97 2.22 6.21 4.20
C THR A 97 0.73 5.88 4.27
N VAL A 98 0.22 5.56 5.47
CA VAL A 98 -1.23 5.32 5.67
C VAL A 98 -2.02 6.60 5.42
N ALA A 99 -1.56 7.74 5.97
CA ALA A 99 -2.19 9.04 5.78
C ALA A 99 -2.15 9.47 4.30
N GLU A 100 -1.00 9.29 3.63
CA GLU A 100 -0.85 9.58 2.20
C GLU A 100 -1.81 8.74 1.36
N MET A 101 -1.93 7.43 1.62
CA MET A 101 -2.86 6.55 0.92
C MET A 101 -4.32 6.97 1.14
N THR A 102 -4.68 7.30 2.37
CA THR A 102 -6.04 7.76 2.71
C THR A 102 -6.39 9.06 1.97
N ARG A 103 -5.44 9.98 1.86
CA ARG A 103 -5.59 11.21 1.07
C ARG A 103 -5.74 10.89 -0.41
N CYS A 104 -4.89 10.03 -0.97
CA CYS A 104 -4.99 9.60 -2.36
C CYS A 104 -6.36 8.98 -2.70
N CYS A 105 -6.97 8.23 -1.76
CA CYS A 105 -8.31 7.68 -1.97
C CYS A 105 -9.42 8.75 -2.07
N ARG A 106 -9.18 9.97 -1.58
CA ARG A 106 -10.12 11.09 -1.71
C ARG A 106 -9.85 11.93 -2.97
N GLU A 107 -8.57 12.06 -3.34
CA GLU A 107 -8.13 12.94 -4.43
C GLU A 107 -8.10 12.24 -5.79
N LEU A 108 -7.87 10.91 -5.83
CA LEU A 108 -7.77 10.14 -7.05
C LEU A 108 -9.03 9.30 -7.28
N PRO A 109 -9.37 8.97 -8.53
CA PRO A 109 -10.52 8.13 -8.84
C PRO A 109 -10.24 6.66 -8.47
N LEU A 110 -10.30 6.39 -7.18
CA LEU A 110 -10.13 5.09 -6.56
C LEU A 110 -11.44 4.67 -5.87
N LYS A 111 -11.75 3.38 -5.92
CA LYS A 111 -12.91 2.78 -5.24
C LYS A 111 -12.54 1.50 -4.52
N ASP A 112 -13.49 0.95 -3.78
CA ASP A 112 -13.39 -0.33 -3.07
C ASP A 112 -12.18 -0.36 -2.12
N PHE A 113 -11.92 0.78 -1.43
CA PHE A 113 -10.83 0.86 -0.47
C PHE A 113 -11.10 -0.04 0.74
N ALA A 114 -10.14 -0.89 1.04
CA ALA A 114 -10.11 -1.71 2.23
C ALA A 114 -8.73 -1.65 2.88
N ALA A 115 -8.69 -1.68 4.21
CA ALA A 115 -7.45 -1.71 4.98
C ALA A 115 -7.49 -2.84 6.01
N THR A 116 -6.42 -3.62 6.08
CA THR A 116 -6.22 -4.69 7.06
C THR A 116 -4.93 -4.43 7.81
N LEU A 117 -4.98 -4.47 9.14
CA LEU A 117 -3.78 -4.42 9.98
C LEU A 117 -3.36 -5.84 10.32
N VAL A 118 -2.11 -6.18 10.02
CA VAL A 118 -1.48 -7.44 10.41
C VAL A 118 -0.38 -7.17 11.43
N GLN A 119 -0.49 -7.75 12.61
CA GLN A 119 0.54 -7.70 13.64
C GLN A 119 0.98 -9.11 14.00
N THR A 120 2.28 -9.31 14.11
CA THR A 120 2.87 -10.60 14.45
C THR A 120 3.78 -10.47 15.65
N ALA A 121 3.90 -11.55 16.41
CA ALA A 121 4.91 -11.68 17.44
C ALA A 121 5.56 -13.07 17.34
N ARG A 122 6.81 -13.16 17.74
CA ARG A 122 7.58 -14.42 17.78
C ARG A 122 8.17 -14.63 19.14
N SER A 123 8.16 -15.87 19.63
CA SER A 123 8.88 -16.21 20.84
C SER A 123 10.39 -16.27 20.58
N ARG A 124 11.15 -15.82 21.56
CA ARG A 124 12.61 -15.90 21.60
C ARG A 124 13.04 -16.45 22.95
N ALA A 125 13.91 -17.45 22.97
CA ALA A 125 14.46 -17.98 24.21
C ALA A 125 15.36 -16.94 24.88
N VAL A 126 15.17 -16.76 26.20
CA VAL A 126 15.98 -15.88 27.05
C VAL A 126 16.20 -16.65 28.38
N GLY A 127 17.37 -17.26 28.54
CA GLY A 127 17.63 -18.17 29.64
C GLY A 127 16.67 -19.35 29.62
N SER A 128 15.96 -19.57 30.73
CA SER A 128 14.93 -20.63 30.88
C SER A 128 13.52 -20.20 30.43
N SER A 129 13.35 -18.97 29.97
CA SER A 129 12.04 -18.40 29.60
C SER A 129 11.95 -18.11 28.10
N HIS A 130 10.72 -17.88 27.61
CA HIS A 130 10.46 -17.46 26.24
C HIS A 130 9.82 -16.06 26.23
N LEU A 131 10.53 -15.09 25.69
CA LEU A 131 10.05 -13.71 25.53
C LEU A 131 9.35 -13.57 24.19
N MET A 132 8.17 -12.95 24.17
CA MET A 132 7.50 -12.56 22.93
C MET A 132 8.07 -11.24 22.41
N THR A 133 8.53 -11.26 21.17
CA THR A 133 9.03 -10.06 20.47
C THR A 133 8.04 -9.70 19.34
N GLY A 134 7.44 -8.52 19.42
CA GLY A 134 6.55 -8.01 18.39
C GLY A 134 7.31 -7.65 17.10
N GLY A 135 6.70 -7.94 15.97
CA GLY A 135 7.08 -7.36 14.69
C GLY A 135 6.41 -6.00 14.50
N ASN A 136 6.87 -5.23 13.53
CA ASN A 136 6.17 -4.01 13.13
C ASN A 136 4.78 -4.37 12.62
N PRO A 137 3.73 -3.63 13.02
CA PRO A 137 2.42 -3.75 12.38
C PRO A 137 2.54 -3.35 10.90
N VAL A 138 1.83 -4.08 10.05
CA VAL A 138 1.78 -3.81 8.61
C VAL A 138 0.34 -3.53 8.22
N TYR A 139 0.08 -2.36 7.66
CA TYR A 139 -1.19 -2.07 7.00
C TYR A 139 -1.12 -2.59 5.56
N ILE A 140 -2.07 -3.43 5.21
CA ILE A 140 -2.31 -3.90 3.84
C ILE A 140 -3.54 -3.20 3.35
N MET A 141 -3.35 -2.26 2.44
CA MET A 141 -4.44 -1.45 1.88
C MET A 141 -4.66 -1.84 0.44
N SER A 142 -5.91 -2.03 0.04
CA SER A 142 -6.28 -2.37 -1.33
C SER A 142 -7.32 -1.42 -1.87
N CYS A 143 -7.27 -1.16 -3.17
CA CYS A 143 -8.27 -0.39 -3.89
C CYS A 143 -8.28 -0.77 -5.37
N GLN A 144 -9.28 -0.26 -6.10
CA GLN A 144 -9.39 -0.40 -7.54
C GLN A 144 -9.52 0.98 -8.19
N GLY A 145 -8.93 1.16 -9.37
CA GLY A 145 -9.15 2.35 -10.17
C GLY A 145 -10.58 2.44 -10.68
N ASP A 146 -11.15 3.64 -10.66
CA ASP A 146 -12.48 3.98 -11.18
C ASP A 146 -12.40 5.20 -12.11
N ALA A 147 -11.24 5.44 -12.68
CA ALA A 147 -11.02 6.54 -13.59
C ALA A 147 -11.78 6.34 -14.90
N LYS A 148 -12.41 7.42 -15.37
CA LYS A 148 -13.01 7.52 -16.70
C LYS A 148 -12.04 8.24 -17.62
N ASP A 149 -12.21 8.09 -18.93
CA ASP A 149 -11.42 8.83 -19.91
C ASP A 149 -11.44 10.32 -19.63
N GLY A 150 -10.26 10.97 -19.67
CA GLY A 150 -10.11 12.39 -19.43
C GLY A 150 -10.23 12.82 -17.96
N TRP A 151 -10.18 11.92 -16.97
CA TRP A 151 -10.28 12.26 -15.56
C TRP A 151 -9.21 13.26 -15.08
N GLN A 152 -8.00 13.22 -15.63
CA GLN A 152 -6.90 14.12 -15.30
C GLN A 152 -7.23 15.58 -15.64
N ALA A 153 -7.87 15.83 -16.76
CA ALA A 153 -8.28 17.19 -17.15
C ALA A 153 -9.27 17.79 -16.15
N LYS A 154 -10.05 16.94 -15.46
CA LYS A 154 -10.99 17.39 -14.43
C LYS A 154 -10.31 17.71 -13.10
N MET A 155 -9.21 17.02 -12.74
CA MET A 155 -8.49 17.29 -11.49
C MET A 155 -7.73 18.61 -11.51
N GLN A 156 -7.35 19.13 -12.68
CA GLN A 156 -6.68 20.42 -12.81
C GLN A 156 -7.64 21.60 -12.65
N THR A 157 -8.94 21.37 -12.67
CA THR A 157 -9.99 22.39 -12.59
C THR A 157 -10.78 22.38 -11.27
N THR A 158 -10.54 21.44 -10.38
CA THR A 158 -11.19 21.42 -9.06
C THR A 158 -10.37 22.25 -8.08
N GLU A 159 -11.01 23.30 -7.56
CA GLU A 159 -10.59 24.05 -6.38
C GLU A 159 -10.31 23.07 -5.22
N GLU A 160 -9.41 23.46 -4.32
CA GLU A 160 -9.07 22.66 -3.14
C GLU A 160 -10.34 22.14 -2.45
N PRO A 161 -10.38 20.85 -2.04
CA PRO A 161 -11.54 20.35 -1.33
C PRO A 161 -11.72 21.19 -0.06
N GLU A 162 -12.91 21.74 0.08
CA GLU A 162 -13.34 22.44 1.29
C GLU A 162 -13.17 21.47 2.48
N TYR A 163 -12.20 21.76 3.33
CA TYR A 163 -12.00 20.94 4.53
C TYR A 163 -13.23 21.11 5.43
N LEU A 164 -13.78 19.99 5.90
CA LEU A 164 -14.81 20.02 6.92
C LEU A 164 -14.29 20.88 8.08
N THR A 165 -14.98 21.97 8.36
CA THR A 165 -14.70 22.84 9.49
C THR A 165 -15.21 22.19 10.78
N GLU A 166 -14.78 22.65 11.95
CA GLU A 166 -15.29 22.15 13.23
C GLU A 166 -16.82 22.26 13.35
N GLU A 167 -17.46 23.12 12.57
CA GLU A 167 -18.91 23.30 12.51
C GLU A 167 -19.65 22.14 11.81
N ASP A 168 -18.95 21.34 10.97
CA ASP A 168 -19.51 20.17 10.30
C ASP A 168 -19.61 18.94 11.23
N TYR A 169 -18.90 18.96 12.35
CA TYR A 169 -19.12 18.05 13.47
C TYR A 169 -20.20 18.65 14.35
N GLY A 170 -21.48 18.49 13.94
CA GLY A 170 -22.61 18.92 14.74
C GLY A 170 -22.44 18.48 16.19
N ASP A 171 -22.82 19.35 17.11
CA ASP A 171 -22.86 19.14 18.58
C ASP A 171 -23.55 17.81 18.90
N GLY A 172 -22.83 16.71 18.72
CA GLY A 172 -23.24 15.40 19.21
C GLY A 172 -23.24 15.50 20.72
N GLU A 173 -24.43 15.72 21.30
CA GLU A 173 -24.65 15.59 22.73
C GLU A 173 -23.99 14.31 23.21
N SER A 174 -23.01 14.47 24.08
CA SER A 174 -22.36 13.38 24.81
C SER A 174 -23.45 12.57 25.53
N PRO A 175 -23.62 11.27 25.28
CA PRO A 175 -24.58 10.48 26.04
C PRO A 175 -24.19 10.53 27.53
N ASP A 176 -25.14 10.97 28.32
CA ASP A 176 -25.19 11.09 29.77
C ASP A 176 -24.17 10.24 30.55
N THR A 177 -23.21 10.91 31.18
CA THR A 177 -22.48 10.37 32.32
C THR A 177 -23.40 10.43 33.57
N LYS A 178 -24.33 9.51 33.65
CA LYS A 178 -24.98 9.17 34.91
C LYS A 178 -24.79 7.69 35.22
N ASN A 179 -24.14 7.50 36.37
CA ASN A 179 -23.95 6.29 37.17
C ASN A 179 -22.61 5.56 36.93
N GLY A 180 -21.87 5.63 37.97
CA GLY A 180 -21.61 4.58 38.93
C GLY A 180 -20.12 4.44 39.23
N ASN A 181 -19.72 5.05 40.31
CA ASN A 181 -18.60 4.68 41.15
C ASN A 181 -18.54 3.15 41.32
N GLU A 182 -17.60 2.46 40.72
CA GLU A 182 -17.09 1.20 41.28
C GLU A 182 -15.58 1.11 41.13
N MET A 183 -14.96 1.12 42.30
CA MET A 183 -13.57 0.90 42.59
C MET A 183 -13.09 -0.46 42.08
N TRP A 184 -11.96 -0.49 41.33
CA TRP A 184 -11.13 -1.69 41.24
C TRP A 184 -9.84 -1.45 42.02
N HIS A 185 -9.85 -1.92 43.30
CA HIS A 185 -8.66 -2.26 44.04
C HIS A 185 -8.45 -3.78 43.89
N THR A 186 -7.39 -4.21 43.26
CA THR A 186 -6.36 -5.19 43.68
C THR A 186 -5.34 -5.33 42.58
#